data_d3abb67c86124e7e1177f281dd814dca
#
_entry.id   d3abb67c86124e7e1177f281dd814dca
#
_cell.length_a   1.000
_cell.length_b   1.000
_cell.length_c   1.000
_cell.angle_alpha   90.00
_cell.angle_beta   90.00
_cell.angle_gamma   90.00
#
_symmetry.space_group_name_H-M   'P 1'
#
loop_
_entity.id
_entity.type
_entity.pdbx_description
1 polymer ?
#
loop_
_entity_poly.entity_id
_entity_poly.type
_entity_poly.pdbx_seq_one_letter_code
_entity_poly.pdbx_strand_id
1 'polypeptide(L)'
;MNEKVQQTETGNALQRFLKRKNIIFSAKRYGIDALGAMAQGLFASLLIGTIIGTLGEQIGSQVLVDAGGFAKSVAGPAMAISIGYALQAPQLVLFSLLAVGAAANSLGGAGGPLAVLIVAIVAAECGKAVSKETKIDILVTPLVTILSGVLLSMWCAPTIGAAASAVGSLIMWATELQPFFMGILVSVIVGVALTLPISSAAICAALNLTGLAGGAAVAGCCAQMVGFAVMSFK
;
A
#
# COMPACT_ATOMS: atom_id res chain seq x y z
N MET A 1 -8.16 -3.75 44.65
CA MET A 1 -8.59 -4.21 43.32
C MET A 1 -9.62 -3.27 42.71
N ASN A 2 -9.77 -2.01 43.20
CA ASN A 2 -10.79 -1.04 42.77
C ASN A 2 -10.25 0.23 42.10
N GLU A 3 -8.95 0.42 41.98
CA GLU A 3 -8.39 1.64 41.32
C GLU A 3 -8.18 1.52 39.80
N LYS A 4 -8.10 0.30 39.26
CA LYS A 4 -7.95 0.09 37.78
C LYS A 4 -9.27 0.19 37.00
N VAL A 5 -10.42 0.20 37.66
CA VAL A 5 -11.73 0.28 37.02
C VAL A 5 -12.21 1.73 36.85
N GLN A 6 -11.72 2.66 37.66
CA GLN A 6 -12.14 4.08 37.61
C GLN A 6 -11.39 4.95 36.59
N GLN A 7 -10.28 4.50 35.99
CA GLN A 7 -9.58 5.26 34.93
C GLN A 7 -10.22 5.15 33.53
N THR A 8 -11.32 4.44 33.37
CA THR A 8 -11.97 4.20 32.08
C THR A 8 -13.14 5.12 31.78
N GLU A 9 -13.52 6.02 32.68
CA GLU A 9 -14.77 6.80 32.53
C GLU A 9 -14.63 8.28 32.15
N THR A 10 -13.43 8.79 31.98
CA THR A 10 -13.22 10.22 31.69
C THR A 10 -12.83 10.54 30.23
N GLY A 11 -13.02 9.61 29.30
CA GLY A 11 -12.85 9.88 27.87
C GLY A 11 -14.06 10.59 27.28
N ASN A 12 -13.87 11.66 26.48
CA ASN A 12 -14.92 12.30 25.68
C ASN A 12 -15.73 11.23 24.91
N ALA A 13 -17.03 11.44 24.70
CA ALA A 13 -17.90 10.53 23.97
C ALA A 13 -17.29 10.07 22.63
N LEU A 14 -16.55 10.98 21.97
CA LEU A 14 -15.79 10.70 20.75
C LEU A 14 -14.70 9.66 20.97
N GLN A 15 -13.93 9.73 22.05
CA GLN A 15 -12.84 8.76 22.33
C GLN A 15 -13.40 7.37 22.60
N ARG A 16 -14.53 7.27 23.31
CA ARG A 16 -15.25 6.01 23.53
C ARG A 16 -15.78 5.41 22.22
N PHE A 17 -16.31 6.25 21.33
CA PHE A 17 -16.74 5.85 20.00
C PHE A 17 -15.57 5.32 19.15
N LEU A 18 -14.48 6.07 19.05
CA LEU A 18 -13.29 5.68 18.28
C LEU A 18 -12.69 4.36 18.81
N LYS A 19 -12.62 4.20 20.13
CA LYS A 19 -12.14 2.96 20.74
C LYS A 19 -13.06 1.77 20.45
N ARG A 20 -14.38 1.96 20.49
CA ARG A 20 -15.38 0.93 20.14
C ARG A 20 -15.23 0.49 18.67
N LYS A 21 -14.94 1.42 17.77
CA LYS A 21 -14.75 1.18 16.33
C LYS A 21 -13.33 0.75 15.96
N ASN A 22 -12.45 0.62 16.94
CA ASN A 22 -11.04 0.32 16.72
C ASN A 22 -10.35 1.30 15.76
N ILE A 23 -10.74 2.58 15.84
CA ILE A 23 -10.13 3.68 15.10
C ILE A 23 -9.04 4.27 16.00
N ILE A 24 -7.79 3.95 15.73
CA ILE A 24 -6.63 4.36 16.53
C ILE A 24 -5.70 5.17 15.64
N PHE A 25 -5.64 6.47 15.87
CA PHE A 25 -4.71 7.35 15.17
C PHE A 25 -3.28 7.12 15.69
N SER A 26 -2.51 6.30 14.99
CA SER A 26 -1.13 6.00 15.33
C SER A 26 -0.26 6.01 14.07
N ALA A 27 0.86 6.72 14.14
CA ALA A 27 1.84 6.73 13.05
C ALA A 27 2.39 5.33 12.75
N LYS A 28 2.53 4.46 13.78
CA LYS A 28 2.90 3.07 13.60
C LYS A 28 1.87 2.32 12.75
N ARG A 29 0.59 2.44 13.10
CA ARG A 29 -0.51 1.72 12.43
C ARG A 29 -0.67 2.12 10.97
N TYR A 30 -0.63 3.41 10.67
CA TYR A 30 -0.82 3.91 9.31
C TYR A 30 0.47 3.95 8.49
N GLY A 31 1.62 4.20 9.12
CA GLY A 31 2.91 4.28 8.45
C GLY A 31 3.63 2.95 8.33
N ILE A 32 3.53 2.06 9.33
CA ILE A 32 4.27 0.79 9.33
C ILE A 32 3.35 -0.37 8.95
N ASP A 33 2.27 -0.57 9.72
CA ASP A 33 1.42 -1.75 9.56
C ASP A 33 0.65 -1.71 8.24
N ALA A 34 0.05 -0.56 7.88
CA ALA A 34 -0.68 -0.40 6.63
C ALA A 34 0.24 -0.48 5.41
N LEU A 35 1.43 0.13 5.46
CA LEU A 35 2.40 0.08 4.36
C LEU A 35 2.97 -1.33 4.17
N GLY A 36 3.27 -2.04 5.27
CA GLY A 36 3.69 -3.43 5.23
C GLY A 36 2.62 -4.35 4.64
N ALA A 37 1.36 -4.14 5.01
CA ALA A 37 0.23 -4.87 4.45
C ALA A 37 0.01 -4.55 2.97
N MET A 38 0.14 -3.28 2.56
CA MET A 38 0.09 -2.88 1.15
C MET A 38 1.13 -3.65 0.33
N ALA A 39 2.35 -3.78 0.85
CA ALA A 39 3.42 -4.53 0.20
C ALA A 39 3.04 -6.02 0.01
N GLN A 40 2.42 -6.65 1.00
CA GLN A 40 1.94 -8.03 0.87
C GLN A 40 0.90 -8.18 -0.23
N GLY A 41 -0.07 -7.25 -0.31
CA GLY A 41 -1.06 -7.21 -1.40
C GLY A 41 -0.42 -7.05 -2.77
N LEU A 42 0.58 -6.16 -2.87
CA LEU A 42 1.33 -5.92 -4.10
C LEU A 42 2.15 -7.14 -4.53
N PHE A 43 2.80 -7.83 -3.58
CA PHE A 43 3.54 -9.06 -3.87
C PHE A 43 2.62 -10.17 -4.34
N ALA A 44 1.51 -10.41 -3.64
CA ALA A 44 0.58 -11.48 -3.97
C ALA A 44 -0.09 -11.31 -5.34
N SER A 45 -0.15 -10.10 -5.86
CA SER A 45 -0.78 -9.78 -7.14
C SER A 45 0.22 -9.38 -8.23
N LEU A 46 0.81 -8.19 -8.11
CA LEU A 46 1.67 -7.62 -9.16
C LEU A 46 2.95 -8.43 -9.35
N LEU A 47 3.67 -8.77 -8.27
CA LEU A 47 4.94 -9.49 -8.36
C LEU A 47 4.73 -10.90 -8.90
N ILE A 48 3.83 -11.67 -8.27
CA ILE A 48 3.54 -13.04 -8.71
C ILE A 48 2.96 -13.05 -10.12
N GLY A 49 2.06 -12.10 -10.43
CA GLY A 49 1.52 -11.95 -11.78
C GLY A 49 2.59 -11.65 -12.84
N THR A 50 3.61 -10.87 -12.48
CA THR A 50 4.74 -10.59 -13.37
C THR A 50 5.61 -11.84 -13.57
N ILE A 51 5.92 -12.58 -12.50
CA ILE A 51 6.69 -13.84 -12.59
C ILE A 51 5.99 -14.86 -13.49
N ILE A 52 4.66 -15.10 -13.25
CA ILE A 52 3.88 -16.04 -14.05
C ILE A 52 3.81 -15.59 -15.50
N GLY A 53 3.57 -14.29 -15.77
CA GLY A 53 3.48 -13.75 -17.12
C GLY A 53 4.80 -13.88 -17.87
N THR A 54 5.92 -13.51 -17.27
CA THR A 54 7.26 -13.63 -17.86
C THR A 54 7.63 -15.10 -18.13
N LEU A 55 7.30 -16.00 -17.20
CA LEU A 55 7.48 -17.45 -17.41
C LEU A 55 6.65 -17.94 -18.60
N GLY A 56 5.39 -17.45 -18.71
CA GLY A 56 4.53 -17.76 -19.84
C GLY A 56 5.11 -17.31 -21.19
N GLU A 57 5.65 -16.11 -21.23
CA GLU A 57 6.34 -15.58 -22.42
C GLU A 57 7.56 -16.43 -22.81
N GLN A 58 8.39 -16.83 -21.84
CA GLN A 58 9.58 -17.64 -22.07
C GLN A 58 9.26 -19.06 -22.57
N ILE A 59 8.19 -19.68 -22.06
CA ILE A 59 7.75 -21.03 -22.42
C ILE A 59 6.83 -21.03 -23.66
N GLY A 60 6.33 -19.87 -24.07
CA GLY A 60 5.33 -19.74 -25.14
C GLY A 60 3.92 -20.19 -24.75
N SER A 61 3.59 -20.11 -23.46
CA SER A 61 2.27 -20.51 -22.95
C SER A 61 1.35 -19.32 -22.74
N GLN A 62 0.36 -19.14 -23.62
CA GLN A 62 -0.62 -18.07 -23.53
C GLN A 62 -1.44 -18.12 -22.21
N VAL A 63 -1.74 -19.32 -21.72
CA VAL A 63 -2.48 -19.51 -20.47
C VAL A 63 -1.76 -18.88 -19.28
N LEU A 64 -0.43 -19.02 -19.20
CA LEU A 64 0.35 -18.40 -18.13
C LEU A 64 0.44 -16.88 -18.29
N VAL A 65 0.55 -16.39 -19.52
CA VAL A 65 0.54 -14.93 -19.81
C VAL A 65 -0.78 -14.34 -19.35
N ASP A 66 -1.90 -14.95 -19.69
CA ASP A 66 -3.23 -14.48 -19.31
C ASP A 66 -3.43 -14.55 -17.78
N ALA A 67 -3.02 -15.64 -17.13
CA ALA A 67 -3.07 -15.79 -15.68
C ALA A 67 -2.23 -14.69 -14.98
N GLY A 68 -1.05 -14.40 -15.49
CA GLY A 68 -0.22 -13.28 -15.01
C GLY A 68 -0.91 -11.92 -15.19
N GLY A 69 -1.59 -11.73 -16.33
CA GLY A 69 -2.40 -10.54 -16.63
C GLY A 69 -3.53 -10.34 -15.62
N PHE A 70 -4.31 -11.38 -15.33
CA PHE A 70 -5.38 -11.33 -14.32
C PHE A 70 -4.84 -10.99 -12.92
N ALA A 71 -3.73 -11.61 -12.50
CA ALA A 71 -3.13 -11.33 -11.20
C ALA A 71 -2.67 -9.86 -11.09
N LYS A 72 -2.04 -9.31 -12.14
CA LYS A 72 -1.62 -7.90 -12.20
C LYS A 72 -2.81 -6.92 -12.17
N SER A 73 -3.92 -7.26 -12.83
CA SER A 73 -5.09 -6.39 -12.91
C SER A 73 -5.76 -6.11 -11.56
N VAL A 74 -5.63 -7.03 -10.60
CA VAL A 74 -6.20 -6.90 -9.26
C VAL A 74 -5.22 -6.35 -8.21
N ALA A 75 -4.08 -5.78 -8.63
CA ALA A 75 -3.08 -5.25 -7.69
C ALA A 75 -3.64 -4.14 -6.78
N GLY A 76 -4.39 -3.19 -7.32
CA GLY A 76 -5.05 -2.13 -6.54
C GLY A 76 -6.01 -2.69 -5.48
N PRO A 77 -6.98 -3.50 -5.87
CA PRO A 77 -7.85 -4.23 -4.94
C PRO A 77 -7.11 -5.02 -3.87
N ALA A 78 -6.07 -5.79 -4.26
CA ALA A 78 -5.29 -6.59 -3.32
C ALA A 78 -4.59 -5.74 -2.26
N MET A 79 -3.96 -4.63 -2.67
CA MET A 79 -3.37 -3.67 -1.75
C MET A 79 -4.40 -3.09 -0.78
N ALA A 80 -5.56 -2.65 -1.28
CA ALA A 80 -6.59 -2.03 -0.44
C ALA A 80 -7.19 -3.01 0.59
N ILE A 81 -7.42 -4.26 0.21
CA ILE A 81 -7.89 -5.30 1.14
C ILE A 81 -6.84 -5.57 2.20
N SER A 82 -5.56 -5.73 1.82
CA SER A 82 -4.47 -5.99 2.75
C SER A 82 -4.34 -4.87 3.78
N ILE A 83 -4.45 -3.60 3.36
CA ILE A 83 -4.48 -2.43 4.24
C ILE A 83 -5.68 -2.51 5.18
N GLY A 84 -6.88 -2.75 4.67
CA GLY A 84 -8.09 -2.88 5.48
C GLY A 84 -7.99 -4.00 6.52
N TYR A 85 -7.37 -5.13 6.15
CA TYR A 85 -7.13 -6.26 7.04
C TYR A 85 -6.17 -5.87 8.17
N ALA A 86 -5.06 -5.20 7.87
CA ALA A 86 -4.12 -4.70 8.88
C ALA A 86 -4.76 -3.68 9.83
N LEU A 87 -5.69 -2.87 9.31
CA LEU A 87 -6.48 -1.95 10.11
C LEU A 87 -7.64 -2.61 10.85
N GLN A 88 -7.78 -3.95 10.76
CA GLN A 88 -8.85 -4.73 11.39
C GLN A 88 -10.25 -4.23 11.01
N ALA A 89 -10.45 -3.93 9.73
CA ALA A 89 -11.74 -3.52 9.20
C ALA A 89 -12.74 -4.68 9.19
N PRO A 90 -14.04 -4.43 9.45
CA PRO A 90 -15.09 -5.44 9.32
C PRO A 90 -15.18 -6.00 7.90
N GLN A 91 -15.70 -7.21 7.75
CA GLN A 91 -15.78 -7.91 6.46
C GLN A 91 -16.45 -7.10 5.35
N LEU A 92 -17.59 -6.44 5.64
CA LEU A 92 -18.27 -5.60 4.65
C LEU A 92 -17.40 -4.44 4.16
N VAL A 93 -16.62 -3.84 5.05
CA VAL A 93 -15.66 -2.79 4.69
C VAL A 93 -14.54 -3.36 3.82
N LEU A 94 -13.97 -4.54 4.18
CA LEU A 94 -12.93 -5.20 3.41
C LEU A 94 -13.38 -5.47 1.97
N PHE A 95 -14.58 -6.02 1.78
CA PHE A 95 -15.10 -6.28 0.45
C PHE A 95 -15.37 -4.99 -0.35
N SER A 96 -15.80 -3.94 0.33
CA SER A 96 -16.01 -2.63 -0.30
C SER A 96 -14.72 -1.95 -0.74
N LEU A 97 -13.59 -2.22 -0.05
CA LEU A 97 -12.28 -1.71 -0.40
C LEU A 97 -11.75 -2.24 -1.75
N LEU A 98 -12.31 -3.34 -2.29
CA LEU A 98 -12.02 -3.80 -3.66
C LEU A 98 -12.25 -2.70 -4.69
N ALA A 99 -13.43 -2.09 -4.66
CA ALA A 99 -13.78 -1.02 -5.59
C ALA A 99 -12.93 0.23 -5.36
N VAL A 100 -12.68 0.57 -4.10
CA VAL A 100 -11.84 1.71 -3.71
C VAL A 100 -10.41 1.54 -4.21
N GLY A 101 -9.82 0.35 -4.01
CA GLY A 101 -8.46 0.05 -4.46
C GLY A 101 -8.33 0.05 -5.98
N ALA A 102 -9.33 -0.47 -6.70
CA ALA A 102 -9.37 -0.41 -8.16
C ALA A 102 -9.40 1.04 -8.66
N ALA A 103 -10.28 1.88 -8.10
CA ALA A 103 -10.41 3.28 -8.48
C ALA A 103 -9.12 4.07 -8.15
N ALA A 104 -8.59 3.95 -6.94
CA ALA A 104 -7.40 4.67 -6.51
C ALA A 104 -6.16 4.31 -7.34
N ASN A 105 -5.98 3.01 -7.62
CA ASN A 105 -4.85 2.55 -8.43
C ASN A 105 -4.96 3.01 -9.89
N SER A 106 -6.15 2.94 -10.48
CA SER A 106 -6.38 3.37 -11.86
C SER A 106 -6.20 4.87 -12.03
N LEU A 107 -6.78 5.68 -11.14
CA LEU A 107 -6.70 7.15 -11.19
C LEU A 107 -5.33 7.68 -10.78
N GLY A 108 -4.61 6.98 -9.92
CA GLY A 108 -3.26 7.34 -9.47
C GLY A 108 -2.15 7.06 -10.50
N GLY A 109 -2.44 6.31 -11.56
CA GLY A 109 -1.47 5.99 -12.61
C GLY A 109 -0.15 5.45 -12.04
N ALA A 110 0.97 6.09 -12.37
CA ALA A 110 2.30 5.69 -11.90
C ALA A 110 2.43 5.74 -10.36
N GLY A 111 1.76 6.66 -9.68
CA GLY A 111 1.68 6.75 -8.22
C GLY A 111 0.51 5.95 -7.62
N GLY A 112 -0.10 5.05 -8.39
CA GLY A 112 -1.25 4.25 -7.98
C GLY A 112 -1.11 3.59 -6.61
N PRO A 113 -0.01 2.88 -6.30
CA PRO A 113 0.18 2.26 -4.98
C PRO A 113 0.13 3.26 -3.81
N LEU A 114 0.71 4.44 -3.99
CA LEU A 114 0.67 5.49 -2.97
C LEU A 114 -0.74 6.08 -2.82
N ALA A 115 -1.45 6.27 -3.92
CA ALA A 115 -2.85 6.70 -3.91
C ALA A 115 -3.73 5.66 -3.19
N VAL A 116 -3.55 4.37 -3.49
CA VAL A 116 -4.26 3.28 -2.79
C VAL A 116 -3.99 3.31 -1.29
N LEU A 117 -2.74 3.51 -0.87
CA LEU A 117 -2.40 3.58 0.55
C LEU A 117 -3.23 4.64 1.28
N ILE A 118 -3.20 5.87 0.78
CA ILE A 118 -3.88 7.01 1.43
C ILE A 118 -5.40 6.82 1.40
N VAL A 119 -5.93 6.50 0.24
CA VAL A 119 -7.39 6.39 0.05
C VAL A 119 -7.97 5.19 0.81
N ALA A 120 -7.29 4.02 0.78
CA ALA A 120 -7.78 2.84 1.47
C ALA A 120 -7.78 3.00 2.99
N ILE A 121 -6.78 3.69 3.57
CA ILE A 121 -6.77 4.02 5.00
C ILE A 121 -8.00 4.86 5.36
N VAL A 122 -8.24 5.95 4.64
CA VAL A 122 -9.38 6.85 4.93
C VAL A 122 -10.72 6.13 4.72
N ALA A 123 -10.88 5.42 3.60
CA ALA A 123 -12.10 4.68 3.30
C ALA A 123 -12.37 3.57 4.34
N ALA A 124 -11.33 2.85 4.78
CA ALA A 124 -11.45 1.84 5.82
C ALA A 124 -11.91 2.44 7.16
N GLU A 125 -11.33 3.57 7.57
CA GLU A 125 -11.72 4.23 8.82
C GLU A 125 -13.14 4.82 8.74
N CYS A 126 -13.54 5.40 7.59
CA CYS A 126 -14.92 5.84 7.35
C CYS A 126 -15.90 4.66 7.41
N GLY A 127 -15.58 3.55 6.75
CA GLY A 127 -16.40 2.34 6.77
C GLY A 127 -16.54 1.75 8.17
N LYS A 128 -15.45 1.70 8.95
CA LYS A 128 -15.47 1.26 10.35
C LYS A 128 -16.34 2.14 11.23
N ALA A 129 -16.33 3.46 11.02
CA ALA A 129 -17.12 4.40 11.78
C ALA A 129 -18.62 4.12 11.62
N VAL A 130 -19.07 3.78 10.43
CA VAL A 130 -20.50 3.56 10.11
C VAL A 130 -20.94 2.11 10.35
N SER A 131 -20.02 1.14 10.27
CA SER A 131 -20.33 -0.29 10.42
C SER A 131 -21.06 -0.59 11.73
N LYS A 132 -22.15 -1.34 11.63
CA LYS A 132 -23.03 -1.77 12.75
C LYS A 132 -23.70 -0.62 13.50
N GLU A 133 -23.86 0.56 12.92
CA GLU A 133 -24.62 1.68 13.51
C GLU A 133 -26.08 1.72 13.01
N THR A 134 -26.38 1.07 11.89
CA THR A 134 -27.71 1.09 11.28
C THR A 134 -28.31 -0.31 11.21
N LYS A 135 -29.65 -0.39 11.19
CA LYS A 135 -30.37 -1.67 11.05
C LYS A 135 -30.15 -2.33 9.68
N ILE A 136 -29.78 -1.53 8.68
CA ILE A 136 -29.50 -1.98 7.29
C ILE A 136 -28.00 -1.85 6.97
N ASP A 137 -27.16 -2.30 7.88
CA ASP A 137 -25.71 -2.22 7.81
C ASP A 137 -25.13 -2.79 6.50
N ILE A 138 -25.74 -3.84 5.98
CA ILE A 138 -25.32 -4.51 4.73
C ILE A 138 -25.37 -3.59 3.50
N LEU A 139 -26.20 -2.55 3.50
CA LEU A 139 -26.27 -1.55 2.42
C LEU A 139 -25.49 -0.29 2.76
N VAL A 140 -25.63 0.21 3.99
CA VAL A 140 -25.08 1.51 4.38
C VAL A 140 -23.55 1.46 4.49
N THR A 141 -22.99 0.42 5.08
CA THR A 141 -21.53 0.30 5.26
C THR A 141 -20.78 0.20 3.92
N PRO A 142 -21.16 -0.67 2.96
CA PRO A 142 -20.53 -0.66 1.63
C PRO A 142 -20.72 0.65 0.88
N LEU A 143 -21.93 1.22 0.91
CA LEU A 143 -22.23 2.48 0.24
C LEU A 143 -21.30 3.59 0.71
N VAL A 144 -21.18 3.79 2.02
CA VAL A 144 -20.34 4.83 2.61
C VAL A 144 -18.87 4.57 2.30
N THR A 145 -18.40 3.34 2.44
CA THR A 145 -17.00 2.98 2.17
C THR A 145 -16.63 3.22 0.72
N ILE A 146 -17.46 2.77 -0.23
CA ILE A 146 -17.20 2.94 -1.67
C ILE A 146 -17.28 4.42 -2.05
N LEU A 147 -18.35 5.11 -1.68
CA LEU A 147 -18.52 6.52 -2.06
C LEU A 147 -17.41 7.39 -1.47
N SER A 148 -17.10 7.26 -0.19
CA SER A 148 -16.03 8.05 0.43
C SER A 148 -14.67 7.75 -0.21
N GLY A 149 -14.37 6.47 -0.47
CA GLY A 149 -13.11 6.06 -1.09
C GLY A 149 -13.01 6.49 -2.55
N VAL A 150 -14.04 6.29 -3.37
CA VAL A 150 -14.02 6.66 -4.80
C VAL A 150 -14.00 8.17 -4.97
N LEU A 151 -14.81 8.93 -4.23
CA LEU A 151 -14.78 10.39 -4.29
C LEU A 151 -13.40 10.94 -3.87
N LEU A 152 -12.83 10.41 -2.80
CA LEU A 152 -11.48 10.77 -2.39
C LEU A 152 -10.44 10.39 -3.45
N SER A 153 -10.58 9.23 -4.10
CA SER A 153 -9.71 8.81 -5.22
C SER A 153 -9.78 9.80 -6.38
N MET A 154 -10.97 10.22 -6.77
CA MET A 154 -11.14 11.18 -7.87
C MET A 154 -10.48 12.53 -7.58
N TRP A 155 -10.45 12.93 -6.31
CA TRP A 155 -9.86 14.20 -5.90
C TRP A 155 -8.35 14.11 -5.64
N CYS A 156 -7.88 13.09 -4.91
CA CYS A 156 -6.49 13.02 -4.46
C CYS A 156 -5.59 12.15 -5.37
N ALA A 157 -6.11 11.08 -5.99
CA ALA A 157 -5.26 10.12 -6.67
C ALA A 157 -4.52 10.72 -7.88
N PRO A 158 -5.11 11.56 -8.73
CA PRO A 158 -4.38 12.19 -9.84
C PRO A 158 -3.24 13.10 -9.36
N THR A 159 -3.47 13.86 -8.28
CA THR A 159 -2.47 14.75 -7.70
C THR A 159 -1.29 13.97 -7.10
N ILE A 160 -1.59 12.89 -6.37
CA ILE A 160 -0.58 11.98 -5.81
C ILE A 160 0.21 11.30 -6.93
N GLY A 161 -0.48 10.85 -7.98
CA GLY A 161 0.13 10.25 -9.15
C GLY A 161 1.08 11.20 -9.88
N ALA A 162 0.65 12.43 -10.10
CA ALA A 162 1.49 13.46 -10.72
C ALA A 162 2.73 13.78 -9.88
N ALA A 163 2.58 13.93 -8.56
CA ALA A 163 3.70 14.17 -7.65
C ALA A 163 4.69 12.99 -7.64
N ALA A 164 4.21 11.75 -7.55
CA ALA A 164 5.05 10.56 -7.60
C ALA A 164 5.80 10.44 -8.93
N SER A 165 5.12 10.68 -10.05
CA SER A 165 5.74 10.71 -11.40
C SER A 165 6.81 11.79 -11.52
N ALA A 166 6.57 12.98 -10.99
CA ALA A 166 7.54 14.08 -11.03
C ALA A 166 8.82 13.73 -10.24
N VAL A 167 8.67 13.15 -9.04
CA VAL A 167 9.82 12.69 -8.24
C VAL A 167 10.55 11.55 -8.94
N GLY A 168 9.84 10.57 -9.47
CA GLY A 168 10.43 9.46 -10.22
C GLY A 168 11.19 9.93 -11.46
N SER A 169 10.61 10.84 -12.24
CA SER A 169 11.24 11.43 -13.42
C SER A 169 12.51 12.22 -13.06
N LEU A 170 12.49 12.98 -11.96
CA LEU A 170 13.65 13.72 -11.47
C LEU A 170 14.80 12.76 -11.10
N ILE A 171 14.47 11.66 -10.39
CA ILE A 171 15.48 10.63 -10.04
C ILE A 171 16.05 9.97 -11.28
N MET A 172 15.20 9.60 -12.24
CA MET A 172 15.67 8.98 -13.50
C MET A 172 16.56 9.93 -14.30
N TRP A 173 16.12 11.18 -14.47
CA TRP A 173 16.91 12.21 -15.16
C TRP A 173 18.27 12.45 -14.49
N ALA A 174 18.31 12.57 -13.18
CA ALA A 174 19.54 12.74 -12.43
C ALA A 174 20.46 11.50 -12.53
N THR A 175 19.88 10.29 -12.60
CA THR A 175 20.63 9.04 -12.78
C THR A 175 21.25 8.95 -14.17
N GLU A 176 20.58 9.45 -15.21
CA GLU A 176 21.13 9.52 -16.57
C GLU A 176 22.29 10.53 -16.70
N LEU A 177 22.19 11.68 -16.02
CA LEU A 177 23.23 12.71 -16.02
C LEU A 177 24.52 12.25 -15.31
N GLN A 178 24.41 11.59 -14.18
CA GLN A 178 25.51 11.16 -13.33
C GLN A 178 25.27 9.72 -12.84
N PRO A 179 25.35 8.72 -13.73
CA PRO A 179 24.94 7.34 -13.42
C PRO A 179 25.65 6.75 -12.21
N PHE A 180 26.94 7.00 -12.06
CA PHE A 180 27.74 6.45 -10.98
C PHE A 180 27.37 7.02 -9.61
N PHE A 181 27.35 8.34 -9.47
CA PHE A 181 27.02 8.98 -8.18
C PHE A 181 25.55 8.81 -7.81
N MET A 182 24.66 8.97 -8.78
CA MET A 182 23.21 8.79 -8.54
C MET A 182 22.85 7.34 -8.29
N GLY A 183 23.51 6.41 -8.97
CA GLY A 183 23.35 4.98 -8.70
C GLY A 183 23.72 4.61 -7.26
N ILE A 184 24.84 5.14 -6.75
CA ILE A 184 25.23 4.98 -5.34
C ILE A 184 24.19 5.60 -4.42
N LEU A 185 23.77 6.85 -4.69
CA LEU A 185 22.82 7.58 -3.85
C LEU A 185 21.47 6.83 -3.75
N VAL A 186 20.91 6.43 -4.88
CA VAL A 186 19.64 5.68 -4.94
C VAL A 186 19.78 4.33 -4.22
N SER A 187 20.88 3.60 -4.46
CA SER A 187 21.16 2.32 -3.81
C SER A 187 21.24 2.46 -2.28
N VAL A 188 21.92 3.48 -1.77
CA VAL A 188 22.06 3.74 -0.33
C VAL A 188 20.71 4.16 0.28
N ILE A 189 19.98 5.08 -0.37
CA ILE A 189 18.69 5.55 0.15
C ILE A 189 17.68 4.39 0.24
N VAL A 190 17.58 3.59 -0.83
CA VAL A 190 16.68 2.43 -0.83
C VAL A 190 17.14 1.38 0.18
N GLY A 191 18.45 1.10 0.27
CA GLY A 191 19.01 0.20 1.28
C GLY A 191 18.69 0.64 2.71
N VAL A 192 18.86 1.93 3.02
CA VAL A 192 18.48 2.50 4.34
C VAL A 192 16.97 2.43 4.56
N ALA A 193 16.15 2.73 3.56
CA ALA A 193 14.70 2.64 3.66
C ALA A 193 14.21 1.22 3.99
N LEU A 194 14.94 0.19 3.57
CA LEU A 194 14.66 -1.22 3.89
C LEU A 194 14.93 -1.61 5.34
N THR A 195 15.62 -0.78 6.13
CA THR A 195 15.72 -0.99 7.59
C THR A 195 14.38 -0.73 8.28
N LEU A 196 13.50 0.04 7.65
CA LEU A 196 12.10 0.17 8.05
C LEU A 196 11.33 -1.04 7.47
N PRO A 197 10.21 -1.44 8.07
CA PRO A 197 9.37 -2.53 7.54
C PRO A 197 8.59 -2.08 6.30
N ILE A 198 9.31 -1.63 5.28
CA ILE A 198 8.80 -1.12 4.01
C ILE A 198 9.39 -1.96 2.89
N SER A 199 8.59 -2.35 1.91
CA SER A 199 9.05 -3.10 0.76
C SER A 199 9.75 -2.20 -0.26
N SER A 200 10.94 -2.62 -0.75
CA SER A 200 11.62 -1.95 -1.87
C SER A 200 10.76 -1.90 -3.13
N ALA A 201 10.01 -2.98 -3.41
CA ALA A 201 9.08 -3.01 -4.53
C ALA A 201 7.97 -1.96 -4.40
N ALA A 202 7.45 -1.74 -3.19
CA ALA A 202 6.47 -0.69 -2.94
C ALA A 202 7.04 0.71 -3.17
N ILE A 203 8.30 0.97 -2.75
CA ILE A 203 8.98 2.25 -2.99
C ILE A 203 9.21 2.46 -4.48
N CYS A 204 9.78 1.47 -5.18
CA CYS A 204 10.06 1.57 -6.61
C CYS A 204 8.77 1.77 -7.42
N ALA A 205 7.69 1.05 -7.07
CA ALA A 205 6.40 1.21 -7.71
C ALA A 205 5.76 2.58 -7.42
N ALA A 206 5.84 3.06 -6.18
CA ALA A 206 5.30 4.36 -5.79
C ALA A 206 6.00 5.53 -6.51
N LEU A 207 7.31 5.41 -6.75
CA LEU A 207 8.12 6.42 -7.44
C LEU A 207 8.28 6.13 -8.94
N ASN A 208 7.72 5.04 -9.45
CA ASN A 208 7.84 4.59 -10.84
C ASN A 208 9.31 4.50 -11.32
N LEU A 209 10.21 4.00 -10.47
CA LEU A 209 11.62 3.86 -10.79
C LEU A 209 11.84 2.69 -11.76
N THR A 210 12.42 3.00 -12.93
CA THR A 210 12.73 2.05 -14.01
C THR A 210 14.16 2.25 -14.49
N GLY A 211 14.61 1.44 -15.43
CA GLY A 211 15.94 1.59 -16.05
C GLY A 211 17.08 1.56 -15.03
N LEU A 212 18.04 2.45 -15.16
CA LEU A 212 19.24 2.54 -14.30
C LEU A 212 18.89 2.83 -12.84
N ALA A 213 17.91 3.70 -12.57
CA ALA A 213 17.48 4.01 -11.20
C ALA A 213 16.82 2.79 -10.52
N GLY A 214 16.01 2.04 -11.25
CA GLY A 214 15.44 0.78 -10.77
C GLY A 214 16.52 -0.27 -10.51
N GLY A 215 17.49 -0.40 -11.41
CA GLY A 215 18.64 -1.29 -11.23
C GLY A 215 19.47 -0.94 -10.00
N ALA A 216 19.74 0.34 -9.76
CA ALA A 216 20.46 0.82 -8.59
C ALA A 216 19.69 0.53 -7.29
N ALA A 217 18.36 0.70 -7.29
CA ALA A 217 17.50 0.36 -6.16
C ALA A 217 17.56 -1.15 -5.84
N VAL A 218 17.51 -2.01 -6.85
CA VAL A 218 17.64 -3.47 -6.69
C VAL A 218 19.01 -3.85 -6.16
N ALA A 219 20.09 -3.24 -6.66
CA ALA A 219 21.44 -3.48 -6.17
C ALA A 219 21.58 -3.13 -4.67
N GLY A 220 21.01 -2.00 -4.23
CA GLY A 220 20.96 -1.61 -2.82
C GLY A 220 20.18 -2.61 -1.97
N CYS A 221 19.06 -3.10 -2.48
CA CYS A 221 18.25 -4.12 -1.83
C CYS A 221 19.05 -5.43 -1.62
N CYS A 222 19.73 -5.92 -2.65
CA CYS A 222 20.54 -7.14 -2.57
C CYS A 222 21.66 -7.01 -1.55
N ALA A 223 22.40 -5.91 -1.55
CA ALA A 223 23.48 -5.65 -0.59
C ALA A 223 22.95 -5.61 0.84
N GLN A 224 21.80 -4.95 1.07
CA GLN A 224 21.17 -4.84 2.38
C GLN A 224 20.70 -6.22 2.89
N MET A 225 20.12 -7.06 2.04
CA MET A 225 19.69 -8.41 2.41
C MET A 225 20.85 -9.30 2.85
N VAL A 226 22.01 -9.21 2.15
CA VAL A 226 23.24 -9.90 2.56
C VAL A 226 23.72 -9.38 3.93
N GLY A 227 23.71 -8.06 4.13
CA GLY A 227 24.04 -7.45 5.41
C GLY A 227 23.15 -7.96 6.57
N PHE A 228 21.87 -8.03 6.37
CA PHE A 228 20.94 -8.58 7.37
C PHE A 228 21.18 -10.07 7.64
N ALA A 229 21.43 -10.86 6.58
CA ALA A 229 21.75 -12.27 6.75
C ALA A 229 23.01 -12.47 7.61
N VAL A 230 24.07 -11.70 7.36
CA VAL A 230 25.31 -11.75 8.15
C VAL A 230 25.08 -11.32 9.60
N MET A 231 24.30 -10.24 9.83
CA MET A 231 24.00 -9.77 11.19
C MET A 231 23.07 -10.71 11.97
N SER A 232 22.21 -11.47 11.31
CA SER A 232 21.31 -12.43 11.93
C SER A 232 21.97 -13.78 12.25
N PHE A 233 23.16 -14.03 11.71
CA PHE A 233 23.96 -15.21 12.01
C PHE A 233 24.65 -15.04 13.38
N LYS A 234 23.93 -15.37 14.44
CA LYS A 234 24.46 -15.50 15.81
C LYS A 234 24.16 -16.88 16.35
#